data_ae7c011660edbfca5ad059497c07f37d
#
_entry.id   ae7c011660edbfca5ad059497c07f37d
#
_cell.length_a   1.000
_cell.length_b   1.000
_cell.length_c   1.000
_cell.angle_alpha   90.00
_cell.angle_beta   90.00
_cell.angle_gamma   90.00
#
_symmetry.space_group_name_H-M   'P 1'
#
loop_
_entity.id
_entity.type
_entity.pdbx_description
1 polymer ?
#
loop_
_entity_poly.entity_id
_entity_poly.type
_entity_poly.pdbx_seq_one_letter_code
_entity_poly.pdbx_strand_id
1 'polypeptide(L)'
;VRVKGVRSAHFLQRLIFSLPPAFRSWLGEKGRHLVHLVLDIGSASALRQDSGHATQWDPQKPLLSVVIPCFNHGRYLRRALDSLARQSFQDFEIILVDDGSDDPSTLGLLEALQEPGMTILRQPNRGPSAARNAGVARARGRYICCLDADDWLASTYLEKCLVLLEGNSGVRLAYSWVQVVGEEHRPHRSAGFHPGLLRYFNPFCVSAIFHRDDWLAVGGFDEAREAQFEDWDFWIALVGCGVRGRLIREPLLFYHRQVGSRLETGKRHALSSYKRMRTRHPRFYRGSPFLRAQRQGYYDCWAYPPLLNLSRADQYNAVLSDAVAVVADAPLTEDWNAWRRQFDELPASSTVFVIAGGCRKLPGWLLERASAIYWLDDLLHERQWSAFIDNFRRTRGISKVFSVGRTAW
;
A
#
# COMPACT_ATOMS: atom_id res chain seq x y z
N VAL A 1 -11.07 31.48 -3.19
CA VAL A 1 -11.29 31.63 -4.63
C VAL A 1 -11.70 30.27 -5.15
N ARG A 2 -13.02 30.07 -5.42
CA ARG A 2 -13.54 28.87 -6.06
C ARG A 2 -12.98 28.80 -7.48
N VAL A 3 -12.01 27.95 -7.72
CA VAL A 3 -11.56 27.63 -9.08
C VAL A 3 -12.65 26.77 -9.72
N LYS A 4 -13.32 27.32 -10.71
CA LYS A 4 -14.30 26.61 -11.53
C LYS A 4 -13.58 25.46 -12.26
N GLY A 5 -13.81 24.28 -11.80
CA GLY A 5 -13.92 23.03 -12.44
C GLY A 5 -12.84 22.48 -13.35
N VAL A 6 -13.18 21.33 -13.66
CA VAL A 6 -12.67 20.27 -14.53
C VAL A 6 -12.01 20.72 -15.88
N ARG A 7 -12.39 21.86 -16.44
CA ARG A 7 -11.77 22.40 -17.67
C ARG A 7 -10.31 22.85 -17.46
N SER A 8 -9.98 23.32 -16.25
CA SER A 8 -8.62 23.79 -15.93
C SER A 8 -7.62 22.65 -15.77
N ALA A 9 -8.03 21.50 -15.23
CA ALA A 9 -7.16 20.33 -15.09
C ALA A 9 -6.82 19.70 -16.46
N HIS A 10 -7.79 19.63 -17.37
CA HIS A 10 -7.54 19.17 -18.74
C HIS A 10 -6.67 20.11 -19.55
N PHE A 11 -6.81 21.42 -19.32
CA PHE A 11 -5.97 22.42 -19.97
C PHE A 11 -4.53 22.33 -19.49
N LEU A 12 -4.29 22.23 -18.19
CA LEU A 12 -2.96 22.05 -17.60
C LEU A 12 -2.31 20.73 -18.02
N GLN A 13 -3.07 19.64 -18.08
CA GLN A 13 -2.59 18.37 -18.60
C GLN A 13 -2.14 18.46 -20.07
N ARG A 14 -2.98 19.07 -20.93
CA ARG A 14 -2.60 19.30 -22.34
C ARG A 14 -1.38 20.20 -22.46
N LEU A 15 -1.27 21.23 -21.64
CA LEU A 15 -0.14 22.15 -21.62
C LEU A 15 1.16 21.42 -21.23
N ILE A 16 1.15 20.60 -20.18
CA ILE A 16 2.32 19.85 -19.71
C ILE A 16 2.77 18.82 -20.77
N PHE A 17 1.83 18.16 -21.46
CA PHE A 17 2.15 17.16 -22.47
C PHE A 17 2.48 17.74 -23.85
N SER A 18 2.11 18.99 -24.12
CA SER A 18 2.56 19.71 -25.32
C SER A 18 3.96 20.29 -25.23
N LEU A 19 4.56 20.28 -24.02
CA LEU A 19 5.91 20.80 -23.81
C LEU A 19 6.98 19.85 -24.35
N PRO A 20 8.12 20.39 -24.85
CA PRO A 20 9.25 19.57 -25.30
C PRO A 20 9.76 18.59 -24.24
N PRO A 21 10.30 17.42 -24.61
CA PRO A 21 10.74 16.41 -23.66
C PRO A 21 11.75 16.92 -22.62
N ALA A 22 12.65 17.81 -22.98
CA ALA A 22 13.63 18.45 -22.09
C ALA A 22 12.96 19.32 -21.02
N PHE A 23 11.90 20.03 -21.38
CA PHE A 23 11.16 20.88 -20.44
C PHE A 23 10.25 20.05 -19.51
N ARG A 24 9.74 18.91 -19.99
CA ARG A 24 9.03 17.92 -19.17
C ARG A 24 9.93 17.28 -18.13
N SER A 25 11.19 17.03 -18.46
CA SER A 25 12.21 16.54 -17.53
C SER A 25 12.56 17.57 -16.46
N TRP A 26 12.62 18.85 -16.81
CA TRP A 26 12.87 19.95 -15.88
C TRP A 26 11.68 20.25 -14.95
N LEU A 27 10.44 20.13 -15.46
CA LEU A 27 9.22 20.15 -14.65
C LEU A 27 9.07 18.91 -13.73
N GLY A 28 9.82 17.88 -13.99
CA GLY A 28 9.97 16.58 -13.36
C GLY A 28 9.21 16.37 -12.03
N GLU A 29 9.82 16.70 -10.91
CA GLU A 29 9.20 16.52 -9.58
C GLU A 29 8.27 17.67 -9.18
N LYS A 30 8.64 18.91 -9.47
CA LYS A 30 7.85 20.09 -9.09
C LYS A 30 6.52 20.19 -9.85
N GLY A 31 6.52 19.84 -11.13
CA GLY A 31 5.29 19.81 -11.94
C GLY A 31 4.36 18.67 -11.55
N ARG A 32 4.89 17.50 -11.18
CA ARG A 32 4.09 16.40 -10.64
C ARG A 32 3.42 16.78 -9.32
N HIS A 33 4.12 17.45 -8.42
CA HIS A 33 3.55 17.96 -7.16
C HIS A 33 2.39 18.93 -7.38
N LEU A 34 2.48 19.81 -8.38
CA LEU A 34 1.42 20.76 -8.69
C LEU A 34 0.15 20.06 -9.22
N VAL A 35 0.33 19.06 -10.10
CA VAL A 35 -0.77 18.22 -10.61
C VAL A 35 -1.42 17.44 -9.46
N HIS A 36 -0.63 16.92 -8.53
CA HIS A 36 -1.12 16.22 -7.35
C HIS A 36 -1.96 17.13 -6.43
N LEU A 37 -1.46 18.34 -6.17
CA LEU A 37 -2.15 19.31 -5.31
C LEU A 37 -3.51 19.74 -5.90
N VAL A 38 -3.61 19.88 -7.21
CA VAL A 38 -4.85 20.28 -7.90
C VAL A 38 -5.89 19.15 -7.95
N LEU A 39 -5.43 17.90 -7.98
CA LEU A 39 -6.32 16.73 -8.00
C LEU A 39 -6.86 16.36 -6.60
N ASP A 40 -6.07 16.57 -5.54
CA ASP A 40 -6.50 16.32 -4.14
C ASP A 40 -7.61 17.29 -3.66
N ILE A 41 -7.71 18.48 -4.24
CA ILE A 41 -8.73 19.48 -3.87
C ILE A 41 -10.14 19.12 -4.42
N GLY A 42 -10.23 18.19 -5.38
CA GLY A 42 -11.47 17.82 -6.07
C GLY A 42 -12.20 16.57 -5.57
N SER A 43 -11.65 15.84 -4.58
CA SER A 43 -12.09 14.47 -4.28
C SER A 43 -13.06 14.29 -3.11
N ALA A 44 -13.61 15.36 -2.55
CA ALA A 44 -14.53 15.25 -1.41
C ALA A 44 -15.99 15.44 -1.84
N SER A 45 -16.67 14.40 -2.29
CA SER A 45 -18.13 14.18 -2.08
C SER A 45 -18.74 13.04 -2.92
N ALA A 46 -19.67 12.33 -2.31
CA ALA A 46 -20.77 11.46 -2.76
C ALA A 46 -20.53 9.94 -2.84
N LEU A 47 -21.26 9.26 -1.97
CA LEU A 47 -21.40 7.81 -1.78
C LEU A 47 -22.51 7.20 -2.62
N ARG A 48 -22.31 6.02 -3.17
CA ARG A 48 -23.36 5.03 -3.42
C ARG A 48 -22.85 3.61 -3.20
N GLN A 49 -23.73 2.79 -2.61
CA GLN A 49 -23.53 1.39 -2.30
C GLN A 49 -23.41 0.54 -3.56
N ASP A 50 -22.51 -0.41 -3.55
CA ASP A 50 -22.50 -1.50 -4.51
C ASP A 50 -22.33 -2.83 -3.75
N SER A 51 -23.29 -3.73 -3.96
CA SER A 51 -23.34 -5.05 -3.37
C SER A 51 -22.45 -5.97 -4.18
N GLY A 52 -21.16 -5.96 -3.93
CA GLY A 52 -20.21 -6.92 -4.50
C GLY A 52 -20.26 -8.24 -3.74
N HIS A 53 -20.32 -9.35 -4.45
CA HIS A 53 -20.26 -10.70 -3.93
C HIS A 53 -19.00 -10.89 -3.09
N ALA A 54 -19.13 -10.81 -1.76
CA ALA A 54 -18.11 -11.24 -0.84
C ALA A 54 -18.06 -12.78 -0.91
N THR A 55 -17.06 -13.33 -1.58
CA THR A 55 -16.71 -14.72 -1.40
C THR A 55 -16.47 -14.94 0.10
N GLN A 56 -17.20 -15.88 0.68
CA GLN A 56 -17.07 -16.22 2.10
C GLN A 56 -15.64 -16.73 2.31
N TRP A 57 -14.78 -15.88 2.88
CA TRP A 57 -13.42 -16.28 3.21
C TRP A 57 -13.43 -17.29 4.36
N ASP A 58 -12.68 -18.37 4.20
CA ASP A 58 -12.55 -19.44 5.18
C ASP A 58 -11.59 -18.98 6.31
N PRO A 59 -12.05 -18.86 7.56
CA PRO A 59 -11.23 -18.41 8.69
C PRO A 59 -10.03 -19.32 9.02
N GLN A 60 -9.98 -20.54 8.47
CA GLN A 60 -8.84 -21.45 8.63
C GLN A 60 -7.69 -21.17 7.65
N LYS A 61 -7.91 -20.28 6.68
CA LYS A 61 -6.89 -19.85 5.74
C LYS A 61 -6.24 -18.53 6.21
N PRO A 62 -4.98 -18.29 5.84
CA PRO A 62 -4.35 -17.00 6.11
C PRO A 62 -5.15 -15.87 5.45
N LEU A 63 -5.23 -14.71 6.08
CA LEU A 63 -5.95 -13.57 5.51
C LEU A 63 -5.21 -13.00 4.30
N LEU A 64 -3.88 -13.03 4.32
CA LEU A 64 -3.01 -12.45 3.29
C LEU A 64 -2.01 -13.49 2.79
N SER A 65 -1.68 -13.45 1.49
CA SER A 65 -0.51 -14.14 0.93
C SER A 65 0.48 -13.12 0.41
N VAL A 66 1.73 -13.22 0.86
CA VAL A 66 2.85 -12.44 0.33
C VAL A 66 3.57 -13.28 -0.72
N VAL A 67 3.61 -12.80 -1.95
CA VAL A 67 4.26 -13.46 -3.09
C VAL A 67 5.58 -12.74 -3.38
N ILE A 68 6.69 -13.48 -3.34
CA ILE A 68 8.03 -12.95 -3.57
C ILE A 68 8.64 -13.61 -4.81
N PRO A 69 8.65 -12.94 -5.97
CA PRO A 69 9.41 -13.41 -7.12
C PRO A 69 10.91 -13.23 -6.87
N CYS A 70 11.71 -14.26 -7.13
CA CYS A 70 13.16 -14.24 -6.94
C CYS A 70 13.86 -14.81 -8.18
N PHE A 71 14.81 -14.04 -8.72
CA PHE A 71 15.75 -14.50 -9.74
C PHE A 71 17.12 -13.87 -9.47
N ASN A 72 18.08 -14.67 -9.00
CA ASN A 72 19.45 -14.24 -8.68
C ASN A 72 19.52 -13.06 -7.66
N HIS A 73 18.56 -12.98 -6.74
CA HIS A 73 18.44 -11.92 -5.74
C HIS A 73 18.64 -12.40 -4.29
N GLY A 74 19.32 -13.54 -4.09
CA GLY A 74 19.55 -14.12 -2.75
C GLY A 74 20.14 -13.14 -1.74
N ARG A 75 21.10 -12.32 -2.16
CA ARG A 75 21.76 -11.30 -1.32
C ARG A 75 20.79 -10.28 -0.69
N TYR A 76 19.64 -10.04 -1.30
CA TYR A 76 18.64 -9.09 -0.81
C TYR A 76 17.47 -9.77 -0.09
N LEU A 77 17.18 -11.02 -0.48
CA LEU A 77 16.01 -11.76 -0.03
C LEU A 77 15.90 -11.85 1.50
N ARG A 78 17.05 -12.00 2.21
CA ARG A 78 17.04 -12.04 3.68
C ARG A 78 16.40 -10.78 4.27
N ARG A 79 16.70 -9.60 3.74
CA ARG A 79 16.11 -8.33 4.21
C ARG A 79 14.60 -8.29 3.99
N ALA A 80 14.12 -8.74 2.85
CA ALA A 80 12.69 -8.85 2.57
C ALA A 80 12.01 -9.75 3.60
N LEU A 81 12.54 -10.96 3.83
CA LEU A 81 12.03 -11.93 4.82
C LEU A 81 12.07 -11.39 6.25
N ASP A 82 13.18 -10.78 6.67
CA ASP A 82 13.31 -10.15 7.99
C ASP A 82 12.28 -9.02 8.19
N SER A 83 11.91 -8.30 7.12
CA SER A 83 10.88 -7.28 7.20
C SER A 83 9.48 -7.86 7.39
N LEU A 84 9.22 -9.04 6.83
CA LEU A 84 7.98 -9.79 7.03
C LEU A 84 7.91 -10.40 8.43
N ALA A 85 9.00 -10.97 8.94
CA ALA A 85 9.07 -11.47 10.32
C ALA A 85 8.78 -10.38 11.37
N ARG A 86 9.11 -9.11 11.05
CA ARG A 86 8.87 -7.94 11.92
C ARG A 86 7.52 -7.26 11.72
N GLN A 87 6.64 -7.78 10.85
CA GLN A 87 5.31 -7.17 10.68
C GLN A 87 4.49 -7.25 11.96
N SER A 88 3.74 -6.20 12.26
CA SER A 88 2.79 -6.18 13.38
C SER A 88 1.63 -7.15 13.17
N PHE A 89 1.28 -7.47 11.94
CA PHE A 89 0.26 -8.45 11.54
C PHE A 89 0.95 -9.73 11.05
N GLN A 90 0.55 -10.90 11.57
CA GLN A 90 1.22 -12.18 11.32
C GLN A 90 0.34 -13.26 10.68
N ASP A 91 -0.98 -13.01 10.49
CA ASP A 91 -1.85 -13.97 9.81
C ASP A 91 -1.68 -13.90 8.29
N PHE A 92 -0.51 -14.29 7.82
CA PHE A 92 -0.17 -14.40 6.41
C PHE A 92 0.71 -15.62 6.11
N GLU A 93 0.69 -16.05 4.86
CA GLU A 93 1.64 -17.00 4.31
C GLU A 93 2.63 -16.31 3.37
N ILE A 94 3.79 -16.91 3.18
CA ILE A 94 4.81 -16.47 2.22
C ILE A 94 4.91 -17.49 1.10
N ILE A 95 4.85 -17.03 -0.14
CA ILE A 95 5.06 -17.83 -1.33
C ILE A 95 6.23 -17.23 -2.09
N LEU A 96 7.39 -17.86 -1.93
CA LEU A 96 8.62 -17.50 -2.62
C LEU A 96 8.68 -18.26 -3.94
N VAL A 97 8.84 -17.55 -5.04
CA VAL A 97 8.90 -18.15 -6.38
C VAL A 97 10.29 -17.94 -6.95
N ASP A 98 11.08 -19.01 -6.99
CA ASP A 98 12.36 -19.04 -7.68
C ASP A 98 12.11 -19.17 -9.20
N ASP A 99 12.35 -18.09 -9.92
CA ASP A 99 12.15 -18.00 -11.37
C ASP A 99 13.41 -18.49 -12.14
N GLY A 100 13.95 -19.64 -11.74
CA GLY A 100 15.07 -20.29 -12.40
C GLY A 100 16.41 -19.63 -12.11
N SER A 101 16.69 -19.31 -10.83
CA SER A 101 17.99 -18.78 -10.42
C SER A 101 19.12 -19.77 -10.75
N ASP A 102 20.26 -19.23 -11.19
CA ASP A 102 21.50 -19.95 -11.48
C ASP A 102 22.69 -19.41 -10.66
N ASP A 103 22.49 -18.35 -9.89
CA ASP A 103 23.48 -17.83 -8.95
C ASP A 103 23.65 -18.75 -7.73
N PRO A 104 24.86 -19.29 -7.45
CA PRO A 104 25.08 -20.23 -6.37
C PRO A 104 24.71 -19.70 -4.98
N SER A 105 24.89 -18.40 -4.74
CA SER A 105 24.54 -17.78 -3.45
C SER A 105 23.03 -17.74 -3.23
N THR A 106 22.27 -17.49 -4.29
CA THR A 106 20.81 -17.53 -4.25
C THR A 106 20.32 -18.97 -4.04
N LEU A 107 20.86 -19.93 -4.79
CA LEU A 107 20.48 -21.34 -4.67
C LEU A 107 20.77 -21.88 -3.25
N GLY A 108 21.98 -21.62 -2.73
CA GLY A 108 22.34 -22.03 -1.37
C GLY A 108 21.46 -21.43 -0.29
N LEU A 109 21.05 -20.15 -0.45
CA LEU A 109 20.08 -19.53 0.45
C LEU A 109 18.70 -20.20 0.36
N LEU A 110 18.19 -20.43 -0.85
CA LEU A 110 16.87 -21.05 -1.07
C LEU A 110 16.79 -22.48 -0.52
N GLU A 111 17.90 -23.22 -0.55
CA GLU A 111 17.99 -24.57 0.05
C GLU A 111 18.02 -24.53 1.58
N ALA A 112 18.64 -23.50 2.14
CA ALA A 112 18.74 -23.31 3.60
C ALA A 112 17.47 -22.73 4.23
N LEU A 113 16.58 -22.13 3.43
CA LEU A 113 15.35 -21.50 3.94
C LEU A 113 14.33 -22.56 4.37
N GLN A 114 14.02 -22.58 5.68
CA GLN A 114 12.97 -23.41 6.29
C GLN A 114 12.19 -22.52 7.28
N GLU A 115 11.33 -21.65 6.74
CA GLU A 115 10.52 -20.77 7.58
C GLU A 115 9.09 -21.31 7.69
N PRO A 116 8.52 -21.37 8.91
CA PRO A 116 7.11 -21.74 9.09
C PRO A 116 6.18 -20.85 8.27
N GLY A 117 5.19 -21.45 7.62
CA GLY A 117 4.23 -20.71 6.78
C GLY A 117 4.78 -20.26 5.42
N MET A 118 6.01 -20.66 5.04
CA MET A 118 6.59 -20.37 3.75
C MET A 118 6.49 -21.56 2.79
N THR A 119 6.14 -21.28 1.55
CA THR A 119 6.18 -22.23 0.43
C THR A 119 7.16 -21.72 -0.62
N ILE A 120 8.09 -22.56 -1.06
CA ILE A 120 9.02 -22.25 -2.16
C ILE A 120 8.54 -23.00 -3.41
N LEU A 121 8.28 -22.24 -4.48
CA LEU A 121 8.00 -22.75 -5.82
C LEU A 121 9.24 -22.52 -6.69
N ARG A 122 9.53 -23.48 -7.57
CA ARG A 122 10.61 -23.35 -8.56
C ARG A 122 10.05 -23.51 -9.96
N GLN A 123 10.46 -22.65 -10.87
CA GLN A 123 10.09 -22.71 -12.28
C GLN A 123 11.28 -22.33 -13.18
N PRO A 124 11.29 -22.74 -14.46
CA PRO A 124 12.22 -22.16 -15.44
C PRO A 124 12.00 -20.65 -15.57
N ASN A 125 13.07 -19.88 -15.83
CA ASN A 125 12.94 -18.42 -15.95
C ASN A 125 11.95 -18.01 -17.04
N ARG A 126 10.85 -17.42 -16.58
CA ARG A 126 9.75 -16.88 -17.40
C ARG A 126 9.47 -15.40 -17.13
N GLY A 127 10.27 -14.80 -16.27
CA GLY A 127 10.14 -13.40 -15.87
C GLY A 127 9.19 -13.14 -14.70
N PRO A 128 9.23 -11.93 -14.12
CA PRO A 128 8.55 -11.63 -12.86
C PRO A 128 7.03 -11.69 -12.94
N SER A 129 6.42 -11.43 -14.10
CA SER A 129 4.98 -11.61 -14.29
C SER A 129 4.57 -13.06 -14.09
N ALA A 130 5.27 -14.00 -14.73
CA ALA A 130 5.01 -15.43 -14.61
C ALA A 130 5.26 -15.93 -13.18
N ALA A 131 6.33 -15.45 -12.54
CA ALA A 131 6.63 -15.79 -11.16
C ALA A 131 5.54 -15.28 -10.20
N ARG A 132 5.10 -14.02 -10.34
CA ARG A 132 3.98 -13.49 -9.55
C ARG A 132 2.68 -14.26 -9.81
N ASN A 133 2.36 -14.57 -11.06
CA ASN A 133 1.16 -15.34 -11.40
C ASN A 133 1.21 -16.76 -10.78
N ALA A 134 2.35 -17.45 -10.86
CA ALA A 134 2.53 -18.76 -10.25
C ALA A 134 2.33 -18.71 -8.71
N GLY A 135 2.88 -17.69 -8.07
CA GLY A 135 2.70 -17.47 -6.63
C GLY A 135 1.25 -17.15 -6.27
N VAL A 136 0.59 -16.24 -6.99
CA VAL A 136 -0.82 -15.88 -6.71
C VAL A 136 -1.76 -17.05 -6.99
N ALA A 137 -1.50 -17.87 -7.99
CA ALA A 137 -2.27 -19.08 -8.26
C ALA A 137 -2.21 -20.08 -7.09
N ARG A 138 -1.09 -20.13 -6.36
CA ARG A 138 -0.89 -20.98 -5.19
C ARG A 138 -1.44 -20.37 -3.91
N ALA A 139 -1.65 -19.07 -3.89
CA ALA A 139 -2.06 -18.32 -2.72
C ALA A 139 -3.44 -18.76 -2.19
N ARG A 140 -3.54 -18.83 -0.86
CA ARG A 140 -4.78 -19.16 -0.13
C ARG A 140 -5.42 -17.93 0.49
N GLY A 141 -4.64 -16.85 0.67
CA GLY A 141 -5.10 -15.60 1.26
C GLY A 141 -6.19 -14.93 0.42
N ARG A 142 -7.06 -14.22 1.11
CA ARG A 142 -8.06 -13.34 0.49
C ARG A 142 -7.40 -12.15 -0.21
N TYR A 143 -6.33 -11.65 0.39
CA TYR A 143 -5.52 -10.54 -0.10
C TYR A 143 -4.17 -11.03 -0.61
N ILE A 144 -3.61 -10.27 -1.54
CA ILE A 144 -2.29 -10.54 -2.13
C ILE A 144 -1.42 -9.28 -1.96
N CYS A 145 -0.17 -9.52 -1.57
CA CYS A 145 0.93 -8.56 -1.63
C CYS A 145 2.05 -9.17 -2.47
N CYS A 146 2.42 -8.55 -3.59
CA CYS A 146 3.61 -8.95 -4.34
C CYS A 146 4.79 -8.10 -3.86
N LEU A 147 5.75 -8.71 -3.16
CA LEU A 147 6.95 -8.03 -2.65
C LEU A 147 8.16 -8.44 -3.47
N ASP A 148 8.82 -7.50 -4.13
CA ASP A 148 10.05 -7.81 -4.86
C ASP A 148 11.18 -8.18 -3.88
N ALA A 149 12.03 -9.14 -4.27
CA ALA A 149 13.04 -9.74 -3.38
C ALA A 149 14.10 -8.75 -2.87
N ASP A 150 14.24 -7.61 -3.52
CA ASP A 150 15.17 -6.52 -3.16
C ASP A 150 14.50 -5.35 -2.41
N ASP A 151 13.19 -5.39 -2.22
CA ASP A 151 12.41 -4.42 -1.46
C ASP A 151 12.11 -4.93 -0.04
N TRP A 152 11.63 -4.05 0.84
CA TRP A 152 11.15 -4.43 2.17
C TRP A 152 10.08 -3.51 2.71
N LEU A 153 9.37 -3.96 3.74
CA LEU A 153 8.21 -3.28 4.31
C LEU A 153 8.52 -2.71 5.71
N ALA A 154 7.95 -1.56 6.04
CA ALA A 154 7.86 -1.10 7.42
C ALA A 154 6.99 -2.07 8.24
N SER A 155 7.26 -2.20 9.53
CA SER A 155 6.63 -3.19 10.41
C SER A 155 5.11 -3.11 10.51
N THR A 156 4.49 -2.00 10.14
CA THR A 156 3.03 -1.80 10.18
C THR A 156 2.36 -1.77 8.81
N TYR A 157 3.11 -2.08 7.73
CA TYR A 157 2.58 -1.96 6.37
C TYR A 157 1.39 -2.88 6.13
N LEU A 158 1.55 -4.18 6.40
CA LEU A 158 0.51 -5.18 6.16
C LEU A 158 -0.73 -4.87 6.98
N GLU A 159 -0.56 -4.58 8.26
CA GLU A 159 -1.67 -4.25 9.15
C GLU A 159 -2.47 -3.03 8.68
N LYS A 160 -1.80 -1.93 8.41
CA LYS A 160 -2.46 -0.68 7.99
C LYS A 160 -3.21 -0.85 6.67
N CYS A 161 -2.62 -1.56 5.71
CA CYS A 161 -3.31 -1.87 4.46
C CYS A 161 -4.55 -2.75 4.69
N LEU A 162 -4.45 -3.77 5.55
CA LEU A 162 -5.58 -4.65 5.85
C LEU A 162 -6.67 -3.95 6.64
N VAL A 163 -6.33 -3.13 7.63
CA VAL A 163 -7.31 -2.29 8.35
C VAL A 163 -8.08 -1.42 7.37
N LEU A 164 -7.38 -0.81 6.42
CA LEU A 164 -8.00 0.03 5.40
C LEU A 164 -8.93 -0.78 4.47
N LEU A 165 -8.51 -1.96 4.03
CA LEU A 165 -9.28 -2.83 3.12
C LEU A 165 -10.49 -3.45 3.83
N GLU A 166 -10.33 -3.96 5.04
CA GLU A 166 -11.40 -4.56 5.83
C GLU A 166 -12.38 -3.51 6.37
N GLY A 167 -11.88 -2.32 6.67
CA GLY A 167 -12.70 -1.20 7.15
C GLY A 167 -13.51 -0.48 6.06
N ASN A 168 -13.25 -0.77 4.77
CA ASN A 168 -13.86 -0.04 3.65
C ASN A 168 -14.27 -0.98 2.51
N SER A 169 -15.51 -1.42 2.51
CA SER A 169 -16.00 -2.39 1.51
C SER A 169 -15.89 -1.94 0.05
N GLY A 170 -15.85 -0.64 -0.20
CA GLY A 170 -15.67 -0.08 -1.54
C GLY A 170 -14.21 0.04 -1.99
N VAL A 171 -13.24 -0.23 -1.11
CA VAL A 171 -11.80 -0.17 -1.40
C VAL A 171 -11.28 -1.59 -1.56
N ARG A 172 -10.64 -1.88 -2.68
CA ARG A 172 -10.13 -3.22 -3.01
C ARG A 172 -8.63 -3.23 -3.29
N LEU A 173 -7.98 -2.06 -3.22
CA LEU A 173 -6.54 -1.86 -3.40
C LEU A 173 -6.02 -0.87 -2.36
N ALA A 174 -5.01 -1.25 -1.59
CA ALA A 174 -4.34 -0.39 -0.61
C ALA A 174 -2.85 -0.26 -0.93
N TYR A 175 -2.29 0.94 -0.82
CA TYR A 175 -0.88 1.20 -1.06
C TYR A 175 -0.39 2.36 -0.19
N SER A 176 0.91 2.50 -0.05
CA SER A 176 1.52 3.58 0.73
C SER A 176 2.43 4.46 -0.13
N TRP A 177 2.92 5.55 0.46
CA TRP A 177 4.12 6.20 -0.04
C TRP A 177 5.31 5.26 0.04
N VAL A 178 6.35 5.61 -0.72
CA VAL A 178 7.55 4.79 -0.87
C VAL A 178 8.76 5.57 -0.34
N GLN A 179 9.61 4.91 0.43
CA GLN A 179 10.95 5.38 0.72
C GLN A 179 11.90 4.76 -0.29
N VAL A 180 12.41 5.54 -1.21
CA VAL A 180 13.50 5.10 -2.10
C VAL A 180 14.79 5.03 -1.32
N VAL A 181 15.51 3.93 -1.47
CA VAL A 181 16.79 3.65 -0.79
C VAL A 181 17.79 3.04 -1.76
N GLY A 182 19.05 3.00 -1.39
CA GLY A 182 20.15 2.55 -2.27
C GLY A 182 20.88 3.73 -2.87
N GLU A 183 20.86 3.89 -4.19
CA GLU A 183 21.52 5.02 -4.88
C GLU A 183 20.90 6.38 -4.58
N GLU A 184 19.63 6.40 -4.24
CA GLU A 184 18.89 7.59 -3.82
C GLU A 184 18.26 7.33 -2.46
N HIS A 185 18.27 8.35 -1.59
CA HIS A 185 17.55 8.33 -0.32
C HIS A 185 16.52 9.46 -0.33
N ARG A 186 15.30 9.15 -0.72
CA ARG A 186 14.22 10.14 -0.73
C ARG A 186 12.83 9.51 -0.58
N PRO A 187 11.90 10.18 0.08
CA PRO A 187 10.52 9.76 0.05
C PRO A 187 9.93 10.04 -1.34
N HIS A 188 9.23 9.06 -1.88
CA HIS A 188 8.38 9.24 -3.05
C HIS A 188 6.93 9.29 -2.59
N ARG A 189 6.35 10.48 -2.65
CA ARG A 189 4.97 10.75 -2.25
C ARG A 189 4.07 10.68 -3.47
N SER A 190 3.42 9.53 -3.67
CA SER A 190 2.42 9.38 -4.73
C SER A 190 1.15 10.15 -4.40
N ALA A 191 0.38 10.47 -5.43
CA ALA A 191 -0.95 11.06 -5.27
C ALA A 191 -1.94 10.07 -4.67
N GLY A 192 -3.03 10.58 -4.15
CA GLY A 192 -4.22 9.80 -3.85
C GLY A 192 -4.67 9.00 -5.08
N PHE A 193 -5.43 7.95 -4.83
CA PHE A 193 -5.87 7.07 -5.91
C PHE A 193 -6.75 7.81 -6.92
N HIS A 194 -6.27 7.85 -8.15
CA HIS A 194 -7.01 8.47 -9.24
C HIS A 194 -6.84 7.65 -10.53
N PRO A 195 -7.89 6.96 -10.99
CA PRO A 195 -7.81 6.09 -12.17
C PRO A 195 -7.25 6.76 -13.41
N GLY A 196 -7.56 8.03 -13.62
CA GLY A 196 -7.07 8.80 -14.76
C GLY A 196 -5.57 8.98 -14.83
N LEU A 197 -4.86 8.90 -13.70
CA LEU A 197 -3.38 9.01 -13.66
C LEU A 197 -2.71 7.83 -14.34
N LEU A 198 -3.30 6.63 -14.23
CA LEU A 198 -2.78 5.42 -14.88
C LEU A 198 -2.71 5.52 -16.42
N ARG A 199 -3.32 6.52 -17.03
CA ARG A 199 -3.10 6.79 -18.46
C ARG A 199 -1.74 7.35 -18.78
N TYR A 200 -1.06 7.91 -17.81
CA TYR A 200 0.14 8.71 -18.02
C TYR A 200 1.35 8.19 -17.27
N PHE A 201 1.16 7.61 -16.11
CA PHE A 201 2.23 7.03 -15.28
C PHE A 201 1.66 6.05 -14.24
N ASN A 202 2.54 5.22 -13.69
CA ASN A 202 2.22 4.32 -12.59
C ASN A 202 2.40 5.07 -11.26
N PRO A 203 1.33 5.30 -10.47
CA PRO A 203 1.41 6.06 -9.22
C PRO A 203 1.84 5.24 -8.01
N PHE A 204 1.86 3.91 -8.10
CA PHE A 204 2.19 3.02 -6.97
C PHE A 204 2.90 1.75 -7.42
N CYS A 205 3.64 1.15 -6.48
CA CYS A 205 4.47 -0.03 -6.74
C CYS A 205 3.65 -1.32 -6.78
N VAL A 206 4.28 -2.38 -7.29
CA VAL A 206 3.71 -3.74 -7.36
C VAL A 206 3.33 -4.31 -5.99
N SER A 207 3.96 -3.82 -4.91
CA SER A 207 3.70 -4.25 -3.53
C SER A 207 2.38 -3.73 -2.94
N ALA A 208 1.55 -3.00 -3.71
CA ALA A 208 0.20 -2.66 -3.28
C ALA A 208 -0.60 -3.94 -2.96
N ILE A 209 -1.42 -3.89 -1.90
CA ILE A 209 -2.25 -5.02 -1.48
C ILE A 209 -3.60 -4.95 -2.17
N PHE A 210 -4.01 -6.07 -2.77
CA PHE A 210 -5.26 -6.17 -3.54
C PHE A 210 -6.00 -7.48 -3.24
N HIS A 211 -7.28 -7.57 -3.62
CA HIS A 211 -8.06 -8.79 -3.48
C HIS A 211 -7.65 -9.83 -4.53
N ARG A 212 -7.45 -11.08 -4.10
CA ARG A 212 -7.11 -12.21 -4.98
C ARG A 212 -8.15 -12.42 -6.09
N ASP A 213 -9.43 -12.23 -5.79
CA ASP A 213 -10.51 -12.39 -6.78
C ASP A 213 -10.40 -11.38 -7.92
N ASP A 214 -9.87 -10.18 -7.67
CA ASP A 214 -9.65 -9.19 -8.72
C ASP A 214 -8.53 -9.62 -9.68
N TRP A 215 -7.47 -10.28 -9.16
CA TRP A 215 -6.45 -10.88 -10.00
C TRP A 215 -7.03 -11.98 -10.91
N LEU A 216 -7.88 -12.85 -10.35
CA LEU A 216 -8.59 -13.86 -11.13
C LEU A 216 -9.46 -13.23 -12.22
N ALA A 217 -10.22 -12.18 -11.88
CA ALA A 217 -11.15 -11.52 -12.80
C ALA A 217 -10.47 -10.86 -14.00
N VAL A 218 -9.21 -10.39 -13.85
CA VAL A 218 -8.46 -9.76 -14.94
C VAL A 218 -7.50 -10.70 -15.66
N GLY A 219 -7.33 -11.94 -15.19
CA GLY A 219 -6.44 -12.94 -15.77
C GLY A 219 -4.96 -12.76 -15.41
N GLY A 220 -4.67 -12.05 -14.32
CA GLY A 220 -3.32 -11.90 -13.78
C GLY A 220 -2.44 -10.87 -14.50
N PHE A 221 -1.14 -10.95 -14.21
CA PHE A 221 -0.11 -10.11 -14.84
C PHE A 221 0.17 -10.57 -16.27
N ASP A 222 0.52 -9.62 -17.17
CA ASP A 222 0.91 -9.95 -18.54
C ASP A 222 2.28 -10.66 -18.57
N GLU A 223 2.30 -11.92 -19.01
CA GLU A 223 3.52 -12.75 -19.07
C GLU A 223 4.34 -12.61 -20.35
N ALA A 224 3.94 -11.72 -21.26
CA ALA A 224 4.74 -11.53 -22.47
C ALA A 224 6.16 -11.04 -22.12
N ARG A 225 7.19 -11.62 -22.74
CA ARG A 225 8.59 -11.28 -22.48
C ARG A 225 8.91 -9.81 -22.74
N GLU A 226 8.20 -9.19 -23.69
CA GLU A 226 8.33 -7.78 -24.05
C GLU A 226 7.57 -6.85 -23.09
N ALA A 227 6.77 -7.42 -22.17
CA ALA A 227 6.04 -6.62 -21.19
C ALA A 227 7.04 -6.02 -20.19
N GLN A 228 7.19 -4.71 -20.29
CA GLN A 228 7.80 -3.88 -19.27
C GLN A 228 6.68 -3.10 -18.58
N PHE A 229 6.85 -2.72 -17.32
CA PHE A 229 5.81 -2.08 -16.54
C PHE A 229 4.56 -2.96 -16.40
N GLU A 230 4.78 -4.25 -16.13
CA GLU A 230 3.76 -5.28 -15.95
C GLU A 230 2.79 -4.96 -14.79
N ASP A 231 3.29 -4.29 -13.77
CA ASP A 231 2.49 -3.78 -12.66
C ASP A 231 1.53 -2.67 -13.10
N TRP A 232 2.02 -1.74 -13.91
CA TRP A 232 1.19 -0.68 -14.47
C TRP A 232 0.06 -1.22 -15.36
N ASP A 233 0.36 -2.19 -16.24
CA ASP A 233 -0.66 -2.87 -17.07
C ASP A 233 -1.71 -3.56 -16.20
N PHE A 234 -1.27 -4.26 -15.15
CA PHE A 234 -2.14 -4.94 -14.21
C PHE A 234 -3.06 -3.96 -13.46
N TRP A 235 -2.54 -2.81 -12.99
CA TRP A 235 -3.36 -1.80 -12.34
C TRP A 235 -4.41 -1.20 -13.29
N ILE A 236 -4.07 -1.01 -14.57
CA ILE A 236 -5.04 -0.57 -15.58
C ILE A 236 -6.15 -1.61 -15.74
N ALA A 237 -5.81 -2.90 -15.78
CA ALA A 237 -6.79 -3.98 -15.87
C ALA A 237 -7.75 -3.96 -14.67
N LEU A 238 -7.23 -3.89 -13.44
CA LEU A 238 -8.03 -3.82 -12.22
C LEU A 238 -8.99 -2.62 -12.21
N VAL A 239 -8.47 -1.44 -12.53
CA VAL A 239 -9.28 -0.22 -12.60
C VAL A 239 -10.32 -0.30 -13.72
N GLY A 240 -9.98 -0.95 -14.83
CA GLY A 240 -10.92 -1.24 -15.92
C GLY A 240 -12.12 -2.09 -15.49
N CYS A 241 -11.94 -2.94 -14.49
CA CYS A 241 -12.97 -3.75 -13.84
C CYS A 241 -13.66 -3.03 -12.66
N GLY A 242 -13.33 -1.78 -12.37
CA GLY A 242 -13.98 -0.99 -11.32
C GLY A 242 -13.30 -1.05 -9.95
N VAL A 243 -12.11 -1.66 -9.84
CA VAL A 243 -11.34 -1.67 -8.58
C VAL A 243 -11.00 -0.26 -8.16
N ARG A 244 -11.20 0.02 -6.87
CA ARG A 244 -10.90 1.29 -6.22
C ARG A 244 -9.74 1.10 -5.25
N GLY A 245 -8.83 2.06 -5.24
CA GLY A 245 -7.68 2.06 -4.36
C GLY A 245 -7.69 3.21 -3.37
N ARG A 246 -6.91 3.07 -2.31
CA ARG A 246 -6.67 4.12 -1.34
C ARG A 246 -5.21 4.17 -0.91
N LEU A 247 -4.71 5.38 -0.70
CA LEU A 247 -3.34 5.67 -0.30
C LEU A 247 -3.25 5.84 1.22
N ILE A 248 -2.27 5.17 1.83
CA ILE A 248 -1.78 5.46 3.17
C ILE A 248 -0.63 6.47 3.04
N ARG A 249 -0.78 7.65 3.64
CA ARG A 249 0.15 8.78 3.48
C ARG A 249 1.38 8.67 4.39
N GLU A 250 1.96 7.46 4.42
CA GLU A 250 3.18 7.14 5.15
C GLU A 250 4.14 6.37 4.23
N PRO A 251 5.47 6.58 4.32
CA PRO A 251 6.46 5.85 3.53
C PRO A 251 6.71 4.46 4.15
N LEU A 252 5.82 3.51 3.88
CA LEU A 252 5.85 2.18 4.50
C LEU A 252 6.45 1.09 3.61
N LEU A 253 6.70 1.37 2.33
CA LEU A 253 7.44 0.51 1.40
C LEU A 253 8.82 1.11 1.18
N PHE A 254 9.87 0.31 1.35
CA PHE A 254 11.25 0.66 1.03
C PHE A 254 11.61 0.04 -0.31
N TYR A 255 11.72 0.90 -1.32
CA TYR A 255 12.09 0.51 -2.67
C TYR A 255 13.61 0.64 -2.88
N HIS A 256 14.26 -0.48 -3.14
CA HIS A 256 15.70 -0.54 -3.30
C HIS A 256 16.12 -0.24 -4.74
N ARG A 257 16.63 0.96 -4.97
CA ARG A 257 17.10 1.36 -6.28
C ARG A 257 18.56 0.97 -6.51
N GLN A 258 18.79 0.26 -7.61
CA GLN A 258 20.10 -0.21 -8.04
C GLN A 258 20.44 0.31 -9.43
N VAL A 259 21.75 0.51 -9.71
CA VAL A 259 22.27 0.76 -11.08
C VAL A 259 21.92 -0.43 -11.96
N GLY A 260 21.47 -0.16 -13.21
CA GLY A 260 21.11 -1.22 -14.15
C GLY A 260 19.80 -1.93 -13.85
N SER A 261 18.97 -1.37 -12.96
CA SER A 261 17.65 -1.94 -12.62
C SER A 261 16.75 -2.09 -13.85
N ARG A 262 15.75 -2.98 -13.75
CA ARG A 262 14.72 -3.15 -14.78
C ARG A 262 14.00 -1.84 -15.12
N LEU A 263 13.87 -0.93 -14.17
CA LEU A 263 13.29 0.39 -14.41
C LEU A 263 14.08 1.20 -15.45
N GLU A 264 15.40 1.12 -15.44
CA GLU A 264 16.24 1.82 -16.44
C GLU A 264 16.14 1.19 -17.82
N THR A 265 16.11 -0.14 -17.88
CA THR A 265 15.85 -0.87 -19.13
C THR A 265 14.45 -0.60 -19.63
N GLY A 266 13.46 -0.59 -18.75
CA GLY A 266 12.05 -0.28 -19.03
C GLY A 266 11.88 1.11 -19.65
N LYS A 267 12.64 2.12 -19.20
CA LYS A 267 12.60 3.46 -19.79
C LYS A 267 12.98 3.47 -21.28
N ARG A 268 13.91 2.60 -21.71
CA ARG A 268 14.29 2.48 -23.13
C ARG A 268 13.15 1.90 -23.98
N HIS A 269 12.29 1.07 -23.39
CA HIS A 269 11.16 0.42 -24.03
C HIS A 269 9.80 1.06 -23.68
N ALA A 270 9.81 2.22 -23.02
CA ALA A 270 8.60 2.86 -22.50
C ALA A 270 7.51 3.08 -23.57
N LEU A 271 7.92 3.47 -24.78
CA LEU A 271 6.97 3.72 -25.88
C LEU A 271 6.31 2.43 -26.38
N SER A 272 7.06 1.34 -26.53
CA SER A 272 6.51 0.04 -26.95
C SER A 272 5.58 -0.53 -25.89
N SER A 273 5.97 -0.46 -24.62
CA SER A 273 5.14 -0.88 -23.48
C SER A 273 3.84 -0.06 -23.40
N TYR A 274 3.94 1.25 -23.57
CA TYR A 274 2.75 2.11 -23.57
C TYR A 274 1.80 1.79 -24.75
N LYS A 275 2.34 1.55 -25.96
CA LYS A 275 1.54 1.12 -27.10
C LYS A 275 0.84 -0.22 -26.81
N ARG A 276 1.57 -1.18 -26.25
CA ARG A 276 1.03 -2.49 -25.84
C ARG A 276 -0.13 -2.33 -24.84
N MET A 277 0.07 -1.59 -23.76
CA MET A 277 -0.99 -1.31 -22.78
C MET A 277 -2.25 -0.69 -23.42
N ARG A 278 -2.08 0.26 -24.34
CA ARG A 278 -3.21 0.85 -25.09
C ARG A 278 -3.96 -0.16 -25.95
N THR A 279 -3.25 -1.11 -26.56
CA THR A 279 -3.86 -2.17 -27.35
C THR A 279 -4.60 -3.17 -26.48
N ARG A 280 -4.06 -3.52 -25.31
CA ARG A 280 -4.69 -4.45 -24.36
C ARG A 280 -5.92 -3.84 -23.67
N HIS A 281 -5.89 -2.55 -23.37
CA HIS A 281 -6.93 -1.84 -22.62
C HIS A 281 -7.63 -0.73 -23.42
N PRO A 282 -8.18 -1.01 -24.64
CA PRO A 282 -8.70 0.04 -25.51
C PRO A 282 -9.89 0.80 -24.89
N ARG A 283 -10.70 0.12 -24.07
CA ARG A 283 -11.84 0.77 -23.38
C ARG A 283 -11.37 1.77 -22.34
N PHE A 284 -10.27 1.48 -21.62
CA PHE A 284 -9.68 2.37 -20.65
C PHE A 284 -9.14 3.65 -21.31
N TYR A 285 -8.53 3.54 -22.48
CA TYR A 285 -7.92 4.66 -23.19
C TYR A 285 -8.88 5.46 -24.08
N ARG A 286 -9.98 4.87 -24.58
CA ARG A 286 -10.98 5.57 -25.39
C ARG A 286 -11.91 6.46 -24.59
N GLY A 287 -12.31 6.06 -23.38
CA GLY A 287 -13.14 6.86 -22.50
C GLY A 287 -12.34 7.90 -21.74
N SER A 288 -12.99 8.80 -21.02
CA SER A 288 -12.34 9.50 -19.90
C SER A 288 -12.50 8.64 -18.65
N PRO A 289 -11.45 8.02 -18.10
CA PRO A 289 -11.55 7.26 -16.85
C PRO A 289 -12.05 8.16 -15.72
N PHE A 290 -11.73 9.45 -15.78
CA PHE A 290 -12.22 10.46 -14.85
C PHE A 290 -13.76 10.59 -14.90
N LEU A 291 -14.33 10.75 -16.09
CA LEU A 291 -15.79 10.85 -16.23
C LEU A 291 -16.50 9.55 -15.87
N ARG A 292 -15.85 8.39 -16.16
CA ARG A 292 -16.39 7.09 -15.80
C ARG A 292 -16.32 6.87 -14.28
N ALA A 293 -15.20 7.23 -13.67
CA ALA A 293 -15.03 7.22 -12.23
C ALA A 293 -16.04 8.12 -11.50
N GLN A 294 -16.28 9.34 -12.00
CA GLN A 294 -17.33 10.22 -11.48
C GLN A 294 -18.73 9.60 -11.62
N ARG A 295 -19.04 9.00 -12.77
CA ARG A 295 -20.35 8.35 -13.00
C ARG A 295 -20.57 7.09 -12.16
N GLN A 296 -19.50 6.37 -11.82
CA GLN A 296 -19.54 5.16 -11.00
C GLN A 296 -19.39 5.46 -9.50
N GLY A 297 -19.33 6.75 -9.11
CA GLY A 297 -19.19 7.14 -7.70
C GLY A 297 -17.88 6.61 -7.10
N TYR A 298 -16.73 6.93 -7.71
CA TYR A 298 -15.39 6.66 -7.13
C TYR A 298 -15.12 7.49 -5.87
N TYR A 299 -16.15 7.77 -5.13
CA TYR A 299 -16.08 8.47 -3.87
C TYR A 299 -16.10 7.46 -2.75
N ASP A 300 -15.35 7.72 -1.71
CA ASP A 300 -15.19 6.91 -0.51
C ASP A 300 -16.51 6.26 -0.06
N CYS A 301 -16.71 5.01 -0.45
CA CYS A 301 -17.80 4.21 0.08
C CYS A 301 -17.36 3.68 1.43
N TRP A 302 -17.62 4.45 2.46
CA TRP A 302 -17.49 3.99 3.84
C TRP A 302 -18.70 3.11 4.18
N ALA A 303 -18.69 1.85 3.73
CA ALA A 303 -19.46 0.85 4.45
C ALA A 303 -18.68 0.57 5.74
N TYR A 304 -19.39 0.34 6.81
CA TYR A 304 -18.81 0.09 8.14
C TYR A 304 -18.92 -1.40 8.48
N PRO A 305 -18.20 -2.30 7.77
CA PRO A 305 -18.17 -3.67 8.22
C PRO A 305 -17.46 -3.72 9.58
N PRO A 306 -17.85 -4.58 10.47
CA PRO A 306 -17.07 -4.84 11.66
C PRO A 306 -15.69 -5.34 11.23
N LEU A 307 -14.63 -4.93 11.95
CA LEU A 307 -13.25 -5.38 11.73
C LEU A 307 -13.06 -6.83 12.23
N LEU A 308 -13.97 -7.73 11.87
CA LEU A 308 -14.05 -9.09 12.42
C LEU A 308 -12.79 -9.90 12.14
N ASN A 309 -12.22 -9.74 10.94
CA ASN A 309 -11.03 -10.50 10.52
C ASN A 309 -9.74 -10.02 11.17
N LEU A 310 -9.75 -8.82 11.78
CA LEU A 310 -8.59 -8.26 12.46
C LEU A 310 -8.75 -8.26 13.99
N SER A 311 -9.72 -9.01 14.52
CA SER A 311 -10.05 -8.98 15.94
C SER A 311 -9.28 -10.01 16.80
N ARG A 312 -8.57 -10.96 16.21
CA ARG A 312 -7.88 -12.04 16.91
C ARG A 312 -6.52 -11.57 17.42
N ALA A 313 -6.18 -11.87 18.66
CA ALA A 313 -4.90 -11.48 19.27
C ALA A 313 -3.70 -12.20 18.62
N ASP A 314 -3.89 -13.46 18.20
CA ASP A 314 -2.86 -14.28 17.56
C ASP A 314 -2.45 -13.81 16.14
N GLN A 315 -3.19 -12.86 15.55
CA GLN A 315 -2.82 -12.23 14.29
C GLN A 315 -1.67 -11.23 14.41
N TYR A 316 -1.32 -10.85 15.64
CA TYR A 316 -0.35 -9.78 15.89
C TYR A 316 0.93 -10.31 16.49
N ASN A 317 2.02 -9.61 16.22
CA ASN A 317 3.32 -9.92 16.77
C ASN A 317 3.31 -9.60 18.26
N ALA A 318 3.34 -10.60 19.09
CA ALA A 318 3.38 -10.63 20.55
C ALA A 318 2.44 -9.64 21.28
N VAL A 319 1.77 -10.12 22.31
CA VAL A 319 1.16 -9.27 23.32
C VAL A 319 2.29 -8.67 24.18
N LEU A 320 2.39 -7.35 24.20
CA LEU A 320 3.48 -6.62 24.83
C LEU A 320 3.11 -6.28 26.28
N SER A 321 3.93 -6.68 27.26
CA SER A 321 3.66 -6.48 28.69
C SER A 321 3.63 -5.00 29.11
N ASP A 322 4.46 -4.16 28.45
CA ASP A 322 4.64 -2.74 28.81
C ASP A 322 4.19 -1.80 27.69
N ALA A 323 3.18 -2.21 26.93
CA ALA A 323 2.64 -1.40 25.85
C ALA A 323 1.66 -0.35 26.38
N VAL A 324 1.79 0.86 25.88
CA VAL A 324 0.90 1.98 26.16
C VAL A 324 0.39 2.58 24.87
N ALA A 325 -0.84 3.08 24.88
CA ALA A 325 -1.42 3.80 23.77
C ALA A 325 -1.66 5.27 24.12
N VAL A 326 -1.34 6.16 23.18
CA VAL A 326 -1.76 7.56 23.21
C VAL A 326 -2.81 7.74 22.15
N VAL A 327 -4.01 8.09 22.54
CA VAL A 327 -5.12 8.38 21.64
C VAL A 327 -5.31 9.89 21.56
N ALA A 328 -5.16 10.46 20.38
CA ALA A 328 -5.28 11.89 20.13
C ALA A 328 -6.37 12.16 19.09
N ASP A 329 -7.45 12.85 19.47
CA ASP A 329 -8.60 13.13 18.61
C ASP A 329 -8.94 14.63 18.48
N ALA A 330 -8.02 15.51 18.90
CA ALA A 330 -8.25 16.96 18.85
C ALA A 330 -7.15 17.75 18.12
N PRO A 331 -7.50 18.92 17.56
CA PRO A 331 -6.50 19.85 17.08
C PRO A 331 -5.64 20.38 18.24
N LEU A 332 -4.38 20.67 17.95
CA LEU A 332 -3.27 21.00 18.85
C LEU A 332 -3.44 22.30 19.68
N THR A 333 -4.59 22.56 20.24
CA THR A 333 -4.80 23.68 21.18
C THR A 333 -4.56 23.29 22.63
N GLU A 334 -4.27 22.01 22.91
CA GLU A 334 -4.06 21.51 24.27
C GLU A 334 -2.60 21.60 24.72
N ASP A 335 -2.41 21.75 26.03
CA ASP A 335 -1.08 21.82 26.66
C ASP A 335 -0.42 20.43 26.67
N TRP A 336 0.24 20.09 25.56
CA TRP A 336 1.04 18.89 25.46
C TRP A 336 2.15 18.78 26.49
N ASN A 337 2.53 19.87 27.17
CA ASN A 337 3.55 19.85 28.22
C ASN A 337 3.05 19.17 29.50
N ALA A 338 1.76 19.29 29.80
CA ALA A 338 1.16 18.55 30.92
C ALA A 338 1.19 17.04 30.68
N TRP A 339 0.92 16.61 29.43
CA TRP A 339 0.99 15.21 29.01
C TRP A 339 2.41 14.68 28.95
N ARG A 340 3.37 15.51 28.53
CA ARG A 340 4.79 15.13 28.48
C ARG A 340 5.30 14.67 29.84
N ARG A 341 4.97 15.36 30.92
CA ARG A 341 5.38 14.97 32.28
C ARG A 341 4.93 13.56 32.65
N GLN A 342 3.67 13.20 32.37
CA GLN A 342 3.16 11.84 32.62
C GLN A 342 3.85 10.79 31.71
N PHE A 343 4.28 11.21 30.55
CA PHE A 343 4.95 10.37 29.58
C PHE A 343 6.41 10.12 29.94
N ASP A 344 7.08 11.13 30.49
CA ASP A 344 8.47 11.04 30.95
C ASP A 344 8.63 10.11 32.18
N GLU A 345 7.53 9.81 32.88
CA GLU A 345 7.46 8.80 33.95
C GLU A 345 7.43 7.35 33.42
N LEU A 346 7.17 7.13 32.12
CA LEU A 346 7.16 5.78 31.55
C LEU A 346 8.59 5.25 31.39
N PRO A 347 8.80 3.94 31.66
CA PRO A 347 10.07 3.30 31.39
C PRO A 347 10.56 3.55 29.95
N ALA A 348 11.86 3.74 29.77
CA ALA A 348 12.44 3.93 28.44
C ALA A 348 12.18 2.73 27.50
N SER A 349 12.00 1.54 28.07
CA SER A 349 11.69 0.29 27.38
C SER A 349 10.24 0.15 26.94
N SER A 350 9.31 1.02 27.42
CA SER A 350 7.89 0.91 27.09
C SER A 350 7.65 1.07 25.59
N THR A 351 6.85 0.17 25.02
CA THR A 351 6.38 0.30 23.65
C THR A 351 5.22 1.29 23.58
N VAL A 352 5.39 2.35 22.81
CA VAL A 352 4.43 3.44 22.71
C VAL A 352 3.75 3.43 21.36
N PHE A 353 2.44 3.24 21.37
CA PHE A 353 1.61 3.38 20.17
C PHE A 353 0.88 4.73 20.21
N VAL A 354 0.88 5.43 19.07
CA VAL A 354 0.12 6.67 18.91
C VAL A 354 -1.02 6.40 17.93
N ILE A 355 -2.24 6.67 18.34
CA ILE A 355 -3.45 6.53 17.54
C ILE A 355 -4.04 7.93 17.39
N ALA A 356 -3.94 8.50 16.20
CA ALA A 356 -4.32 9.89 15.95
C ALA A 356 -5.47 9.98 14.94
N GLY A 357 -6.53 10.71 15.29
CA GLY A 357 -7.66 11.03 14.43
C GLY A 357 -7.96 12.53 14.49
N GLY A 358 -8.42 13.12 13.37
CA GLY A 358 -8.76 14.53 13.33
C GLY A 358 -7.56 15.51 13.42
N CYS A 359 -6.33 15.03 13.62
CA CYS A 359 -5.14 15.86 13.67
C CYS A 359 -3.98 15.27 12.89
N ARG A 360 -3.16 16.13 12.28
CA ARG A 360 -1.97 15.73 11.48
C ARG A 360 -0.67 16.27 12.06
N LYS A 361 -0.73 16.89 13.23
CA LYS A 361 0.46 17.44 13.91
C LYS A 361 0.54 16.85 15.30
N LEU A 362 1.61 16.16 15.58
CA LEU A 362 1.96 15.66 16.90
C LEU A 362 3.25 16.34 17.37
N PRO A 363 3.45 16.49 18.68
CA PRO A 363 4.71 17.04 19.20
C PRO A 363 5.91 16.20 18.78
N GLY A 364 7.05 16.84 18.49
CA GLY A 364 8.27 16.13 18.06
C GLY A 364 8.72 15.07 19.06
N TRP A 365 8.67 15.36 20.36
CA TRP A 365 9.04 14.41 21.42
C TRP A 365 8.16 13.14 21.42
N LEU A 366 6.88 13.26 21.06
CA LEU A 366 5.98 12.10 20.96
C LEU A 366 6.27 11.27 19.69
N LEU A 367 6.59 11.94 18.58
CA LEU A 367 6.99 11.29 17.34
C LEU A 367 8.28 10.48 17.51
N GLU A 368 9.26 11.04 18.24
CA GLU A 368 10.55 10.39 18.54
C GLU A 368 10.38 9.17 19.46
N ARG A 369 9.40 9.21 20.37
CA ARG A 369 9.13 8.15 21.34
C ARG A 369 8.19 7.06 20.83
N ALA A 370 7.41 7.35 19.78
CA ALA A 370 6.42 6.43 19.24
C ALA A 370 7.08 5.24 18.54
N SER A 371 6.69 4.04 18.93
CA SER A 371 7.07 2.79 18.24
C SER A 371 6.29 2.63 16.94
N ALA A 372 5.03 3.06 16.91
CA ALA A 372 4.23 3.14 15.70
C ALA A 372 3.14 4.22 15.85
N ILE A 373 2.73 4.81 14.71
CA ILE A 373 1.68 5.84 14.65
C ILE A 373 0.60 5.36 13.70
N TYR A 374 -0.65 5.46 14.13
CA TYR A 374 -1.84 5.11 13.34
C TYR A 374 -2.67 6.37 13.08
N TRP A 375 -2.63 6.86 11.85
CA TRP A 375 -3.44 7.99 11.41
C TRP A 375 -4.81 7.48 10.99
N LEU A 376 -5.79 7.52 11.89
CA LEU A 376 -7.11 6.92 11.68
C LEU A 376 -7.85 7.51 10.47
N ASP A 377 -7.66 8.80 10.19
CA ASP A 377 -8.27 9.45 9.02
C ASP A 377 -7.85 8.82 7.68
N ASP A 378 -6.66 8.22 7.62
CA ASP A 378 -6.20 7.52 6.42
C ASP A 378 -6.74 6.10 6.34
N LEU A 379 -7.05 5.50 7.49
CA LEU A 379 -7.38 4.08 7.60
C LEU A 379 -8.88 3.84 7.66
N LEU A 380 -9.60 4.61 8.47
CA LEU A 380 -10.98 4.32 8.89
C LEU A 380 -11.84 5.57 8.89
N HIS A 381 -13.15 5.37 8.82
CA HIS A 381 -14.12 6.42 9.10
C HIS A 381 -14.24 6.66 10.61
N GLU A 382 -14.52 7.90 11.02
CA GLU A 382 -14.62 8.30 12.43
C GLU A 382 -15.52 7.37 13.29
N ARG A 383 -16.63 6.91 12.73
CA ARG A 383 -17.54 5.96 13.41
C ARG A 383 -16.94 4.61 13.76
N GLN A 384 -15.81 4.25 13.15
CA GLN A 384 -15.10 2.99 13.38
C GLN A 384 -13.94 3.12 14.37
N TRP A 385 -13.58 4.36 14.77
CA TRP A 385 -12.40 4.60 15.59
C TRP A 385 -12.49 3.92 16.95
N SER A 386 -13.65 4.02 17.65
CA SER A 386 -13.84 3.36 18.95
C SER A 386 -13.62 1.85 18.85
N ALA A 387 -14.27 1.20 17.90
CA ALA A 387 -14.12 -0.25 17.70
C ALA A 387 -12.68 -0.64 17.36
N PHE A 388 -11.96 0.17 16.58
CA PHE A 388 -10.55 -0.04 16.28
C PHE A 388 -9.69 0.08 17.54
N ILE A 389 -9.88 1.13 18.35
CA ILE A 389 -9.10 1.37 19.57
C ILE A 389 -9.32 0.23 20.57
N ASP A 390 -10.56 -0.21 20.78
CA ASP A 390 -10.88 -1.32 21.68
C ASP A 390 -10.22 -2.63 21.20
N ASN A 391 -10.31 -2.92 19.92
CA ASN A 391 -9.64 -4.07 19.32
C ASN A 391 -8.12 -3.99 19.46
N PHE A 392 -7.56 -2.83 19.18
CA PHE A 392 -6.13 -2.56 19.26
C PHE A 392 -5.58 -2.78 20.68
N ARG A 393 -6.29 -2.26 21.68
CA ARG A 393 -5.95 -2.46 23.10
C ARG A 393 -5.93 -3.92 23.47
N ARG A 394 -6.99 -4.65 23.13
CA ARG A 394 -7.14 -6.08 23.47
C ARG A 394 -6.10 -6.95 22.79
N THR A 395 -5.82 -6.74 21.51
CA THR A 395 -4.93 -7.58 20.71
C THR A 395 -3.45 -7.37 21.01
N ARG A 396 -3.09 -6.23 21.62
CA ARG A 396 -1.69 -5.90 21.98
C ARG A 396 -1.42 -5.87 23.46
N GLY A 397 -2.39 -6.17 24.28
CA GLY A 397 -2.23 -6.13 25.74
C GLY A 397 -1.93 -4.72 26.26
N ILE A 398 -2.52 -3.68 25.67
CA ILE A 398 -2.30 -2.30 26.11
C ILE A 398 -2.83 -2.13 27.55
N SER A 399 -1.90 -1.90 28.48
CA SER A 399 -2.21 -1.75 29.89
C SER A 399 -2.64 -0.32 30.27
N LYS A 400 -2.14 0.68 29.57
CA LYS A 400 -2.38 2.10 29.87
C LYS A 400 -2.72 2.87 28.60
N VAL A 401 -3.77 3.68 28.66
CA VAL A 401 -4.17 4.58 27.56
C VAL A 401 -4.16 6.02 28.06
N PHE A 402 -3.49 6.86 27.31
CA PHE A 402 -3.52 8.32 27.48
C PHE A 402 -4.43 8.89 26.42
N SER A 403 -5.50 9.57 26.82
CA SER A 403 -6.43 10.22 25.91
C SER A 403 -6.17 11.72 25.88
N VAL A 404 -5.88 12.24 24.68
CA VAL A 404 -5.65 13.67 24.44
C VAL A 404 -6.72 14.16 23.47
N GLY A 405 -7.64 14.99 23.93
CA GLY A 405 -8.67 15.54 23.09
C GLY A 405 -10.08 15.53 23.70
N ARG A 406 -11.09 15.51 22.82
CA ARG A 406 -12.50 15.73 23.20
C ARG A 406 -13.19 14.50 23.78
N THR A 407 -12.67 13.33 23.54
CA THR A 407 -13.31 12.05 23.90
C THR A 407 -12.45 11.32 24.93
N ALA A 408 -13.00 10.99 26.09
CA ALA A 408 -12.40 10.01 26.99
C ALA A 408 -12.67 8.62 26.39
N TRP A 409 -11.63 7.98 25.88
CA TRP A 409 -11.67 6.62 25.31
C TRP A 409 -11.50 5.54 26.36
#